data_7cf3972c22399361a4c5a4fa868c4527
#
_entry.id   7cf3972c22399361a4c5a4fa868c4527
#
_cell.length_a   1.000
_cell.length_b   1.000
_cell.length_c   1.000
_cell.angle_alpha   90.00
_cell.angle_beta   90.00
_cell.angle_gamma   90.00
#
_symmetry.space_group_name_H-M   'P 1'
#
loop_
_entity.id
_entity.type
_entity.pdbx_description
1 polymer ?
#
loop_
_entity_poly.entity_id
_entity_poly.type
_entity_poly.pdbx_seq_one_letter_code
_entity_poly.pdbx_strand_id
1 'polypeptide(L)'
;MGKTHTDGPWPEVLSGWDGIFGGVQMLSKNEIYETVITDYTAEGQGIAHIEGCAVFIPNAIAGERVLVRIETARKTWAAGKITEILDRSPHRCNRECPVAKLCGGCDFWHMDYEEETRLKAERVRTCLNRMAGENLDTVPILAAPTCHGYRNKAQYPLAQKKGRAYAGFFRAGTHEVVENDRCRILPLETDVVKDLVMDYVNKFHVSIYDETTHKGLLRHIYVRRGAVSGQILVCLVGNGATLPKVDELLKRLKTLPGFTTLVLSVNTKKGNAVLGDQFITLYGPGYIEDT
;
A
#
# COMPACT_ATOMS: atom_id res chain seq x y z
N MET A 1 -28.12 2.96 19.99
CA MET A 1 -27.24 4.14 20.14
C MET A 1 -25.84 3.73 19.73
N GLY A 2 -25.51 3.98 18.47
CA GLY A 2 -24.27 3.54 17.85
C GLY A 2 -23.17 4.56 18.05
N LYS A 3 -22.02 4.10 18.53
CA LYS A 3 -20.77 4.88 18.47
C LYS A 3 -20.09 4.55 17.14
N THR A 4 -20.00 5.55 16.28
CA THR A 4 -19.19 5.51 15.07
C THR A 4 -17.72 5.69 15.48
N HIS A 5 -16.93 4.62 15.45
CA HIS A 5 -15.48 4.69 15.50
C HIS A 5 -14.95 5.08 14.12
N THR A 6 -14.47 6.31 14.01
CA THR A 6 -13.61 6.77 12.92
C THR A 6 -12.20 6.91 13.46
N ASP A 7 -11.55 5.78 13.72
CA ASP A 7 -10.15 5.76 14.13
C ASP A 7 -9.27 5.47 12.92
N GLY A 8 -8.65 6.54 12.40
CA GLY A 8 -7.52 6.44 11.47
C GLY A 8 -6.26 5.94 12.20
N PRO A 9 -5.21 5.53 11.47
CA PRO A 9 -4.05 4.79 12.00
C PRO A 9 -3.03 5.68 12.74
N TRP A 10 -3.46 6.48 13.71
CA TRP A 10 -2.54 7.35 14.46
C TRP A 10 -2.49 6.88 15.92
N PRO A 11 -1.29 6.50 16.45
CA PRO A 11 -1.17 6.14 17.86
C PRO A 11 -1.39 7.36 18.77
N GLU A 12 -2.18 7.16 19.82
CA GLU A 12 -2.29 8.05 20.98
C GLU A 12 -1.00 8.04 21.80
N VAL A 13 0.05 8.63 21.29
CA VAL A 13 1.26 8.84 22.11
C VAL A 13 1.65 10.29 22.01
N LEU A 14 1.14 11.11 22.93
CA LEU A 14 1.75 12.39 23.35
C LEU A 14 0.87 13.08 24.41
N SER A 15 0.59 12.39 25.55
CA SER A 15 0.11 13.04 26.77
C SER A 15 1.32 13.29 27.69
N GLY A 16 2.04 14.38 27.48
CA GLY A 16 3.18 14.69 28.34
C GLY A 16 3.95 15.97 28.03
N TRP A 17 3.42 16.84 27.19
CA TRP A 17 4.14 18.07 26.79
C TRP A 17 3.33 19.36 27.05
N ASP A 18 2.69 19.44 28.18
CA ASP A 18 1.97 20.65 28.62
C ASP A 18 2.92 21.61 29.34
N GLY A 19 3.93 22.18 28.66
CA GLY A 19 4.80 23.05 29.43
C GLY A 19 5.74 24.04 28.76
N ILE A 20 5.82 24.16 27.45
CA ILE A 20 6.73 25.16 26.83
C ILE A 20 6.21 25.67 25.47
N PHE A 21 5.01 26.20 25.34
CA PHE A 21 4.63 26.87 24.09
C PHE A 21 3.82 28.15 24.38
N GLY A 22 4.50 29.28 24.24
CA GLY A 22 3.84 30.55 23.97
C GLY A 22 3.00 30.39 22.70
N GLY A 23 1.73 30.83 22.78
CA GLY A 23 0.67 30.82 21.78
C GLY A 23 0.97 30.29 20.37
N VAL A 24 0.88 28.99 20.17
CA VAL A 24 0.86 28.44 18.82
C VAL A 24 -0.45 28.87 18.16
N GLN A 25 -0.36 29.70 17.13
CA GLN A 25 -1.53 30.10 16.36
C GLN A 25 -2.07 28.85 15.65
N MET A 26 -3.37 28.56 15.81
CA MET A 26 -3.97 27.39 15.15
C MET A 26 -4.10 27.67 13.66
N LEU A 27 -3.49 26.80 12.85
CA LEU A 27 -3.63 26.84 11.40
C LEU A 27 -5.09 26.63 10.99
N SER A 28 -5.56 27.36 9.99
CA SER A 28 -6.95 27.27 9.52
C SER A 28 -7.11 26.19 8.47
N LYS A 29 -8.12 25.34 8.62
CA LYS A 29 -8.46 24.33 7.62
C LYS A 29 -8.82 24.99 6.29
N ASN A 30 -8.36 24.40 5.18
CA ASN A 30 -8.48 24.84 3.80
C ASN A 30 -7.62 26.06 3.40
N GLU A 31 -6.93 26.71 4.33
CA GLU A 31 -5.96 27.74 3.98
C GLU A 31 -4.69 27.14 3.39
N ILE A 32 -4.00 27.94 2.56
CA ILE A 32 -2.76 27.56 1.87
C ILE A 32 -1.61 28.36 2.48
N TYR A 33 -0.56 27.65 2.85
CA TYR A 33 0.65 28.21 3.42
C TYR A 33 1.85 27.82 2.55
N GLU A 34 2.78 28.74 2.40
CA GLU A 34 4.10 28.46 1.86
C GLU A 34 5.01 27.96 3.00
N THR A 35 5.74 26.87 2.72
CA THR A 35 6.68 26.30 3.69
C THR A 35 7.78 25.52 3.02
N VAL A 36 8.84 25.23 3.79
CA VAL A 36 9.94 24.33 3.41
C VAL A 36 9.79 23.01 4.18
N ILE A 37 9.95 21.90 3.49
CA ILE A 37 9.96 20.58 4.11
C ILE A 37 11.33 20.37 4.77
N THR A 38 11.32 20.11 6.08
CA THR A 38 12.55 20.05 6.87
C THR A 38 12.98 18.65 7.28
N ASP A 39 12.01 17.71 7.35
CA ASP A 39 12.27 16.37 7.86
C ASP A 39 11.19 15.39 7.34
N TYR A 40 11.23 14.14 7.83
CA TYR A 40 10.30 13.07 7.49
C TYR A 40 9.74 12.37 8.73
N THR A 41 8.51 11.90 8.63
CA THR A 41 7.96 10.91 9.57
C THR A 41 8.59 9.52 9.32
N ALA A 42 8.31 8.62 10.23
CA ALA A 42 8.69 7.21 10.10
C ALA A 42 8.12 6.53 8.83
N GLU A 43 6.97 7.00 8.36
CA GLU A 43 6.26 6.52 7.16
C GLU A 43 6.67 7.28 5.88
N GLY A 44 7.62 8.24 5.99
CA GLY A 44 8.14 8.99 4.84
C GLY A 44 7.26 10.16 4.41
N GLN A 45 6.34 10.63 5.26
CA GLN A 45 5.68 11.91 5.03
C GLN A 45 6.65 13.04 5.34
N GLY A 46 6.66 14.10 4.55
CA GLY A 46 7.42 15.29 4.87
C GLY A 46 6.88 15.99 6.11
N ILE A 47 7.78 16.61 6.86
CA ILE A 47 7.46 17.45 8.02
C ILE A 47 7.87 18.88 7.69
N ALA A 48 6.96 19.81 7.93
CA ALA A 48 7.23 21.25 7.93
C ALA A 48 6.77 21.86 9.25
N HIS A 49 7.26 23.07 9.55
CA HIS A 49 6.80 23.87 10.68
C HIS A 49 6.22 25.18 10.16
N ILE A 50 4.94 25.41 10.44
CA ILE A 50 4.22 26.62 10.06
C ILE A 50 3.72 27.28 11.35
N GLU A 51 4.16 28.51 11.63
CA GLU A 51 3.80 29.26 12.85
C GLU A 51 4.01 28.44 14.15
N GLY A 52 5.09 27.61 14.17
CA GLY A 52 5.40 26.76 15.31
C GLY A 52 4.62 25.44 15.39
N CYS A 53 3.65 25.22 14.48
CA CYS A 53 2.88 23.99 14.40
C CYS A 53 3.56 22.99 13.45
N ALA A 54 3.74 21.75 13.87
CA ALA A 54 4.22 20.69 12.98
C ALA A 54 3.13 20.29 11.97
N VAL A 55 3.48 20.25 10.69
CA VAL A 55 2.58 19.89 9.59
C VAL A 55 3.10 18.67 8.88
N PHE A 56 2.28 17.61 8.81
CA PHE A 56 2.58 16.37 8.13
C PHE A 56 2.04 16.40 6.70
N ILE A 57 2.90 16.15 5.72
CA ILE A 57 2.60 16.38 4.31
C ILE A 57 2.98 15.14 3.49
N PRO A 58 1.99 14.33 3.05
CA PRO A 58 2.25 13.19 2.18
C PRO A 58 2.91 13.60 0.86
N ASN A 59 3.78 12.72 0.35
CA ASN A 59 4.49 12.90 -0.91
C ASN A 59 5.38 14.16 -0.99
N ALA A 60 5.80 14.73 0.13
CA ALA A 60 6.77 15.81 0.19
C ALA A 60 8.19 15.27 0.36
N ILE A 61 9.18 16.00 -0.12
CA ILE A 61 10.60 15.65 0.00
C ILE A 61 11.32 16.78 0.76
N ALA A 62 12.20 16.41 1.69
CA ALA A 62 12.97 17.37 2.45
C ALA A 62 13.79 18.30 1.51
N GLY A 63 13.82 19.59 1.85
CA GLY A 63 14.43 20.64 1.05
C GLY A 63 13.49 21.26 0.01
N GLU A 64 12.31 20.70 -0.25
CA GLU A 64 11.35 21.33 -1.15
C GLU A 64 10.67 22.55 -0.50
N ARG A 65 10.47 23.61 -1.29
CA ARG A 65 9.59 24.73 -0.96
C ARG A 65 8.26 24.52 -1.66
N VAL A 66 7.19 24.50 -0.88
CA VAL A 66 5.87 24.08 -1.37
C VAL A 66 4.75 24.97 -0.86
N LEU A 67 3.64 25.01 -1.62
CA LEU A 67 2.36 25.50 -1.15
C LEU A 67 1.56 24.31 -0.61
N VAL A 68 1.14 24.39 0.65
CA VAL A 68 0.42 23.33 1.37
C VAL A 68 -0.96 23.83 1.79
N ARG A 69 -2.00 23.14 1.35
CA ARG A 69 -3.35 23.36 1.86
C ARG A 69 -3.57 22.49 3.08
N ILE A 70 -3.99 23.11 4.19
CA ILE A 70 -4.30 22.42 5.44
C ILE A 70 -5.62 21.63 5.28
N GLU A 71 -5.56 20.32 5.47
CA GLU A 71 -6.74 19.44 5.44
C GLU A 71 -7.27 19.15 6.85
N THR A 72 -6.38 19.04 7.81
CA THR A 72 -6.71 18.83 9.23
C THR A 72 -5.85 19.74 10.09
N ALA A 73 -6.46 20.46 11.02
CA ALA A 73 -5.75 21.25 12.02
C ALA A 73 -6.13 20.76 13.43
N ARG A 74 -5.14 20.59 14.29
CA ARG A 74 -5.25 20.24 15.70
C ARG A 74 -4.46 21.23 16.54
N LYS A 75 -4.60 21.18 17.84
CA LYS A 75 -3.91 22.10 18.76
C LYS A 75 -2.37 22.05 18.65
N THR A 76 -1.80 20.87 18.37
CA THR A 76 -0.34 20.64 18.39
C THR A 76 0.24 20.21 17.06
N TRP A 77 -0.59 19.88 16.08
CA TRP A 77 -0.15 19.43 14.76
C TRP A 77 -1.23 19.67 13.69
N ALA A 78 -0.81 19.67 12.44
CA ALA A 78 -1.72 19.72 11.30
C ALA A 78 -1.31 18.68 10.24
N ALA A 79 -2.24 18.34 9.35
CA ALA A 79 -1.95 17.60 8.14
C ALA A 79 -2.35 18.43 6.93
N GLY A 80 -1.53 18.39 5.91
CA GLY A 80 -1.75 19.17 4.70
C GLY A 80 -1.41 18.39 3.44
N LYS A 81 -1.81 18.96 2.32
CA LYS A 81 -1.56 18.41 0.99
C LYS A 81 -0.87 19.44 0.11
N ILE A 82 0.18 19.03 -0.58
CA ILE A 82 0.86 19.89 -1.56
C ILE A 82 -0.14 20.28 -2.66
N THR A 83 -0.28 21.58 -2.88
CA THR A 83 -1.00 22.15 -4.03
C THR A 83 -0.04 22.54 -5.15
N GLU A 84 1.16 22.99 -4.79
CA GLU A 84 2.21 23.39 -5.74
C GLU A 84 3.59 23.16 -5.14
N ILE A 85 4.56 22.78 -5.97
CA ILE A 85 5.97 22.70 -5.62
C ILE A 85 6.68 23.89 -6.27
N LEU A 86 7.16 24.81 -5.43
CA LEU A 86 7.85 26.03 -5.87
C LEU A 86 9.32 25.75 -6.18
N ASP A 87 10.01 25.05 -5.30
CA ASP A 87 11.37 24.58 -5.50
C ASP A 87 11.41 23.07 -5.33
N ARG A 88 11.80 22.38 -6.40
CA ARG A 88 11.79 20.93 -6.48
C ARG A 88 13.08 20.34 -5.95
N SER A 89 13.01 19.32 -5.10
CA SER A 89 14.17 18.51 -4.72
C SER A 89 14.79 17.78 -5.92
N PRO A 90 16.14 17.69 -6.01
CA PRO A 90 16.79 16.85 -7.02
C PRO A 90 16.41 15.36 -6.88
N HIS A 91 16.05 14.92 -5.69
CA HIS A 91 15.60 13.55 -5.41
C HIS A 91 14.15 13.26 -5.80
N ARG A 92 13.41 14.26 -6.28
CA ARG A 92 12.05 14.03 -6.75
C ARG A 92 12.05 13.40 -8.14
N CYS A 93 11.54 12.18 -8.23
CA CYS A 93 11.44 11.48 -9.49
C CYS A 93 10.00 11.39 -10.01
N ASN A 94 9.87 11.26 -11.34
CA ASN A 94 8.61 10.96 -12.01
C ASN A 94 8.62 9.47 -12.38
N ARG A 95 8.35 8.60 -11.42
CA ARG A 95 8.18 7.19 -11.73
C ARG A 95 6.80 6.97 -12.36
N GLU A 96 6.78 6.29 -13.50
CA GLU A 96 5.54 6.03 -14.24
C GLU A 96 4.68 5.00 -13.50
N CYS A 97 3.69 5.47 -12.75
CA CYS A 97 2.61 4.66 -12.23
C CYS A 97 1.32 5.49 -12.30
N PRO A 98 0.38 5.13 -13.19
CA PRO A 98 -0.82 5.94 -13.44
C PRO A 98 -1.73 6.07 -12.22
N VAL A 99 -1.62 5.15 -11.27
CA VAL A 99 -2.46 5.12 -10.06
C VAL A 99 -1.72 5.55 -8.79
N ALA A 100 -0.47 6.01 -8.88
CA ALA A 100 0.37 6.35 -7.71
C ALA A 100 -0.28 7.36 -6.75
N LYS A 101 -1.09 8.30 -7.27
CA LYS A 101 -1.79 9.30 -6.45
C LYS A 101 -3.01 8.75 -5.70
N LEU A 102 -3.47 7.56 -6.04
CA LEU A 102 -4.68 6.95 -5.49
C LEU A 102 -4.38 5.66 -4.73
N CYS A 103 -3.48 4.85 -5.25
CA CYS A 103 -3.10 3.55 -4.69
C CYS A 103 -2.31 3.73 -3.39
N GLY A 104 -2.70 3.00 -2.33
CA GLY A 104 -2.01 2.99 -1.03
C GLY A 104 -0.82 2.03 -0.94
N GLY A 105 -0.32 1.51 -2.06
CA GLY A 105 0.71 0.46 -2.05
C GLY A 105 2.16 0.95 -2.00
N CYS A 106 2.43 2.25 -2.18
CA CYS A 106 3.78 2.81 -2.27
C CYS A 106 3.88 4.18 -1.59
N ASP A 107 4.63 4.25 -0.48
CA ASP A 107 4.81 5.49 0.28
C ASP A 107 5.93 6.37 -0.29
N PHE A 108 6.96 5.76 -0.92
CA PHE A 108 8.17 6.43 -1.41
C PHE A 108 8.22 6.59 -2.94
N TRP A 109 7.11 6.40 -3.65
CA TRP A 109 7.13 6.40 -5.11
C TRP A 109 7.49 7.75 -5.75
N HIS A 110 7.40 8.83 -4.99
CA HIS A 110 7.67 10.20 -5.41
C HIS A 110 9.15 10.62 -5.30
N MET A 111 9.98 9.84 -4.59
CA MET A 111 11.43 10.10 -4.42
C MET A 111 12.28 9.03 -5.11
N ASP A 112 13.53 9.36 -5.42
CA ASP A 112 14.48 8.39 -5.96
C ASP A 112 14.90 7.37 -4.88
N TYR A 113 15.60 6.33 -5.33
CA TYR A 113 15.95 5.23 -4.44
C TYR A 113 17.14 5.58 -3.52
N GLU A 114 17.95 6.55 -3.90
CA GLU A 114 19.04 7.07 -3.07
C GLU A 114 18.49 7.76 -1.83
N GLU A 115 17.55 8.68 -2.00
CA GLU A 115 16.89 9.36 -0.88
C GLU A 115 16.07 8.40 -0.03
N GLU A 116 15.37 7.44 -0.64
CA GLU A 116 14.63 6.40 0.08
C GLU A 116 15.55 5.58 1.00
N THR A 117 16.72 5.17 0.51
CA THR A 117 17.69 4.40 1.31
C THR A 117 18.35 5.26 2.38
N ARG A 118 18.69 6.52 2.06
CA ARG A 118 19.22 7.47 3.03
C ARG A 118 18.23 7.67 4.21
N LEU A 119 16.97 7.89 3.90
CA LEU A 119 15.92 8.05 4.90
C LEU A 119 15.77 6.82 5.79
N LYS A 120 15.80 5.62 5.21
CA LYS A 120 15.70 4.36 5.97
C LYS A 120 16.89 4.14 6.89
N ALA A 121 18.12 4.44 6.43
CA ALA A 121 19.32 4.37 7.24
C ALA A 121 19.27 5.36 8.41
N GLU A 122 18.85 6.61 8.14
CA GLU A 122 18.71 7.66 9.15
C GLU A 122 17.68 7.31 10.22
N ARG A 123 16.57 6.70 9.82
CA ARG A 123 15.55 6.21 10.75
C ARG A 123 16.11 5.17 11.71
N VAL A 124 16.87 4.19 11.19
CA VAL A 124 17.49 3.15 12.02
C VAL A 124 18.52 3.78 12.97
N ARG A 125 19.37 4.67 12.47
CA ARG A 125 20.35 5.41 13.27
C ARG A 125 19.68 6.16 14.43
N THR A 126 18.63 6.91 14.12
CA THR A 126 17.88 7.69 15.11
C THR A 126 17.22 6.79 16.17
N CYS A 127 16.65 5.66 15.78
CA CYS A 127 16.06 4.71 16.72
C CYS A 127 17.13 4.11 17.65
N LEU A 128 18.26 3.68 17.11
CA LEU A 128 19.35 3.11 17.91
C LEU A 128 19.93 4.14 18.88
N ASN A 129 20.20 5.37 18.43
CA ASN A 129 20.74 6.41 19.28
C ASN A 129 19.77 6.83 20.40
N ARG A 130 18.48 7.00 20.09
CA ARG A 130 17.48 7.46 21.06
C ARG A 130 17.02 6.36 22.02
N MET A 131 16.77 5.15 21.50
CA MET A 131 16.14 4.08 22.28
C MET A 131 17.14 3.13 22.92
N ALA A 132 18.25 2.84 22.25
CA ALA A 132 19.29 1.95 22.76
C ALA A 132 20.47 2.70 23.39
N GLY A 133 20.51 4.04 23.34
CA GLY A 133 21.58 4.85 23.89
C GLY A 133 22.90 4.74 23.11
N GLU A 134 22.85 4.29 21.86
CA GLU A 134 24.02 4.23 20.99
C GLU A 134 24.44 5.64 20.55
N ASN A 135 25.66 5.75 20.05
CA ASN A 135 26.19 7.00 19.49
C ASN A 135 26.78 6.73 18.11
N LEU A 136 25.88 6.45 17.16
CA LEU A 136 26.23 6.10 15.79
C LEU A 136 26.13 7.35 14.90
N ASP A 137 27.18 7.65 14.15
CA ASP A 137 27.17 8.70 13.14
C ASP A 137 26.44 8.25 11.87
N THR A 138 26.63 6.99 11.48
CA THR A 138 25.99 6.39 10.30
C THR A 138 25.59 4.94 10.56
N VAL A 139 24.67 4.46 9.76
CA VAL A 139 24.27 3.05 9.71
C VAL A 139 24.39 2.57 8.25
N PRO A 140 25.17 1.49 8.00
CA PRO A 140 25.29 0.95 6.64
C PRO A 140 23.93 0.38 6.17
N ILE A 141 23.65 0.56 4.88
CA ILE A 141 22.45 0.01 4.24
C ILE A 141 22.83 -0.81 3.02
N LEU A 142 22.25 -2.00 2.91
CA LEU A 142 22.32 -2.82 1.71
C LEU A 142 21.12 -2.47 0.82
N ALA A 143 21.37 -1.74 -0.25
CA ALA A 143 20.36 -1.39 -1.21
C ALA A 143 20.00 -2.58 -2.09
N ALA A 144 18.73 -2.73 -2.44
CA ALA A 144 18.31 -3.71 -3.45
C ALA A 144 18.83 -3.29 -4.84
N PRO A 145 19.16 -4.24 -5.73
CA PRO A 145 19.68 -3.93 -7.06
C PRO A 145 18.63 -3.27 -7.98
N THR A 146 17.35 -3.37 -7.64
CA THR A 146 16.25 -2.76 -8.38
C THR A 146 15.11 -2.35 -7.46
N CYS A 147 14.43 -1.27 -7.82
CA CYS A 147 13.19 -0.82 -7.19
C CYS A 147 11.93 -1.24 -7.97
N HIS A 148 12.09 -2.02 -9.04
CA HIS A 148 11.00 -2.53 -9.88
C HIS A 148 10.95 -4.05 -9.81
N GLY A 149 9.73 -4.64 -9.83
CA GLY A 149 9.53 -6.08 -9.90
C GLY A 149 10.07 -6.87 -8.69
N TYR A 150 10.42 -6.21 -7.59
CA TYR A 150 11.06 -6.83 -6.42
C TYR A 150 10.11 -7.56 -5.49
N ARG A 151 8.84 -7.18 -5.50
CA ARG A 151 7.83 -7.73 -4.57
C ARG A 151 7.30 -9.06 -5.09
N ASN A 152 7.63 -10.15 -4.43
CA ASN A 152 7.26 -11.50 -4.85
C ASN A 152 5.84 -11.95 -4.47
N LYS A 153 5.07 -11.09 -3.79
CA LYS A 153 3.70 -11.36 -3.35
C LYS A 153 2.74 -10.24 -3.77
N ALA A 154 1.66 -10.61 -4.44
CA ALA A 154 0.54 -9.73 -4.76
C ALA A 154 -0.73 -10.19 -4.05
N GLN A 155 -1.52 -9.26 -3.57
CA GLN A 155 -2.87 -9.46 -3.04
C GLN A 155 -3.77 -8.44 -3.71
N TYR A 156 -4.60 -8.89 -4.66
CA TYR A 156 -5.51 -8.02 -5.39
C TYR A 156 -6.92 -8.18 -4.82
N PRO A 157 -7.47 -7.19 -4.08
CA PRO A 157 -8.89 -7.14 -3.80
C PRO A 157 -9.68 -7.04 -5.11
N LEU A 158 -10.84 -7.65 -5.11
CA LEU A 158 -11.78 -7.63 -6.22
C LEU A 158 -12.92 -6.68 -5.91
N ALA A 159 -13.38 -5.97 -6.93
CA ALA A 159 -14.55 -5.12 -6.85
C ALA A 159 -15.38 -5.25 -8.13
N GLN A 160 -16.60 -4.72 -8.10
CA GLN A 160 -17.50 -4.70 -9.26
C GLN A 160 -18.09 -3.31 -9.46
N LYS A 161 -18.12 -2.85 -10.70
CA LYS A 161 -18.74 -1.59 -11.10
C LYS A 161 -19.50 -1.76 -12.40
N LYS A 162 -20.77 -1.36 -12.42
CA LYS A 162 -21.65 -1.47 -13.61
C LYS A 162 -21.65 -2.87 -14.25
N GLY A 163 -21.67 -3.93 -13.43
CA GLY A 163 -21.69 -5.32 -13.90
C GLY A 163 -20.33 -5.89 -14.29
N ARG A 164 -19.25 -5.10 -14.41
CA ARG A 164 -17.89 -5.56 -14.69
C ARG A 164 -17.09 -5.72 -13.38
N ALA A 165 -16.54 -6.89 -13.18
CA ALA A 165 -15.58 -7.14 -12.12
C ALA A 165 -14.18 -6.62 -12.53
N TYR A 166 -13.45 -6.07 -11.56
CA TYR A 166 -12.08 -5.60 -11.72
C TYR A 166 -11.26 -5.87 -10.47
N ALA A 167 -9.94 -5.83 -10.60
CA ALA A 167 -8.98 -6.04 -9.53
C ALA A 167 -8.01 -4.87 -9.46
N GLY A 168 -7.43 -4.65 -8.29
CA GLY A 168 -6.45 -3.58 -8.09
C GLY A 168 -5.86 -3.58 -6.70
N PHE A 169 -5.66 -2.40 -6.13
CA PHE A 169 -5.19 -2.23 -4.76
C PHE A 169 -6.08 -1.22 -4.04
N PHE A 170 -6.11 -1.29 -2.72
CA PHE A 170 -6.89 -0.33 -1.94
C PHE A 170 -6.29 1.08 -2.04
N ARG A 171 -7.16 2.08 -2.12
CA ARG A 171 -6.80 3.46 -1.86
C ARG A 171 -6.30 3.58 -0.41
N ALA A 172 -5.28 4.39 -0.19
CA ALA A 172 -4.71 4.61 1.13
C ALA A 172 -5.78 4.93 2.18
N GLY A 173 -5.78 4.18 3.29
CA GLY A 173 -6.71 4.35 4.41
C GLY A 173 -8.17 3.98 4.11
N THR A 174 -8.47 3.29 3.01
CA THR A 174 -9.84 2.89 2.62
C THR A 174 -9.88 1.47 2.09
N HIS A 175 -11.11 0.94 1.88
CA HIS A 175 -11.38 -0.30 1.15
C HIS A 175 -11.85 -0.05 -0.30
N GLU A 176 -11.70 1.17 -0.81
CA GLU A 176 -11.98 1.46 -2.21
C GLU A 176 -10.88 0.83 -3.09
N VAL A 177 -11.28 -0.05 -4.01
CA VAL A 177 -10.34 -0.68 -4.94
C VAL A 177 -10.04 0.27 -6.08
N VAL A 178 -8.76 0.62 -6.22
CA VAL A 178 -8.20 1.35 -7.35
C VAL A 178 -7.79 0.34 -8.40
N GLU A 179 -8.48 0.32 -9.53
CA GLU A 179 -8.14 -0.55 -10.66
C GLU A 179 -6.73 -0.23 -11.16
N ASN A 180 -5.91 -1.25 -11.36
CA ASN A 180 -4.54 -1.09 -11.83
C ASN A 180 -4.19 -2.17 -12.83
N ASP A 181 -3.89 -1.77 -14.07
CA ASP A 181 -3.53 -2.69 -15.14
C ASP A 181 -2.15 -3.32 -14.88
N ARG A 182 -1.19 -2.54 -14.40
CA ARG A 182 0.17 -3.00 -14.15
C ARG A 182 0.80 -2.35 -12.93
N CYS A 183 1.27 -3.18 -11.99
CA CYS A 183 1.99 -2.75 -10.82
C CYS A 183 3.52 -2.80 -11.05
N ARG A 184 4.19 -1.65 -10.94
CA ARG A 184 5.63 -1.54 -11.25
C ARG A 184 6.55 -2.24 -10.24
N ILE A 185 6.10 -2.46 -9.02
CA ILE A 185 6.89 -3.15 -8.00
C ILE A 185 6.69 -4.67 -8.00
N LEU A 186 5.73 -5.18 -8.77
CA LEU A 186 5.46 -6.60 -8.92
C LEU A 186 6.08 -7.15 -10.21
N PRO A 187 6.47 -8.43 -10.24
CA PRO A 187 6.80 -9.13 -11.46
C PRO A 187 5.62 -9.14 -12.44
N LEU A 188 5.91 -9.10 -13.74
CA LEU A 188 4.87 -9.04 -14.79
C LEU A 188 3.91 -10.24 -14.72
N GLU A 189 4.40 -11.40 -14.35
CA GLU A 189 3.63 -12.63 -14.26
C GLU A 189 2.46 -12.52 -13.27
N THR A 190 2.59 -11.69 -12.23
CA THR A 190 1.49 -11.47 -11.27
C THR A 190 0.33 -10.70 -11.88
N ASP A 191 0.62 -9.73 -12.77
CA ASP A 191 -0.41 -9.01 -13.51
C ASP A 191 -1.05 -9.90 -14.57
N VAL A 192 -0.26 -10.76 -15.25
CA VAL A 192 -0.80 -11.77 -16.19
C VAL A 192 -1.77 -12.71 -15.47
N VAL A 193 -1.40 -13.21 -14.27
CA VAL A 193 -2.32 -14.04 -13.46
C VAL A 193 -3.60 -13.26 -13.13
N LYS A 194 -3.48 -12.01 -12.68
CA LYS A 194 -4.64 -11.14 -12.41
C LYS A 194 -5.56 -11.07 -13.62
N ASP A 195 -5.01 -10.81 -14.79
CA ASP A 195 -5.79 -10.65 -16.03
C ASP A 195 -6.48 -11.97 -16.43
N LEU A 196 -5.79 -13.12 -16.35
CA LEU A 196 -6.38 -14.44 -16.61
C LEU A 196 -7.55 -14.74 -15.66
N VAL A 197 -7.40 -14.41 -14.37
CA VAL A 197 -8.47 -14.58 -13.38
C VAL A 197 -9.63 -13.61 -13.66
N MET A 198 -9.35 -12.36 -14.00
CA MET A 198 -10.41 -11.38 -14.28
C MET A 198 -11.19 -11.72 -15.54
N ASP A 199 -10.54 -12.23 -16.58
CA ASP A 199 -11.22 -12.76 -17.76
C ASP A 199 -12.14 -13.93 -17.41
N TYR A 200 -11.66 -14.87 -16.58
CA TYR A 200 -12.48 -15.98 -16.10
C TYR A 200 -13.69 -15.48 -15.32
N VAL A 201 -13.47 -14.57 -14.37
CA VAL A 201 -14.54 -13.98 -13.52
C VAL A 201 -15.60 -13.32 -14.36
N ASN A 202 -15.22 -12.47 -15.30
CA ASN A 202 -16.16 -11.74 -16.14
C ASN A 202 -16.86 -12.68 -17.16
N LYS A 203 -16.14 -13.64 -17.76
CA LYS A 203 -16.71 -14.58 -18.73
C LYS A 203 -17.75 -15.52 -18.13
N PHE A 204 -17.52 -16.00 -16.90
CA PHE A 204 -18.41 -16.95 -16.25
C PHE A 204 -19.30 -16.31 -15.16
N HIS A 205 -19.30 -14.98 -15.10
CA HIS A 205 -20.13 -14.20 -14.16
C HIS A 205 -19.96 -14.67 -12.71
N VAL A 206 -18.70 -14.96 -12.31
CA VAL A 206 -18.38 -15.32 -10.92
C VAL A 206 -18.63 -14.11 -10.03
N SER A 207 -19.50 -14.27 -9.04
CA SER A 207 -19.88 -13.15 -8.18
C SER A 207 -18.73 -12.65 -7.32
N ILE A 208 -18.60 -11.34 -7.21
CA ILE A 208 -17.61 -10.69 -6.36
C ILE A 208 -18.22 -10.46 -4.98
N TYR A 209 -17.44 -10.73 -3.94
CA TYR A 209 -17.85 -10.50 -2.57
C TYR A 209 -17.95 -8.99 -2.28
N ASP A 210 -19.07 -8.61 -1.72
CA ASP A 210 -19.35 -7.25 -1.27
C ASP A 210 -19.25 -7.19 0.26
N GLU A 211 -18.36 -6.35 0.77
CA GLU A 211 -18.06 -6.23 2.21
C GLU A 211 -19.23 -5.63 3.01
N THR A 212 -20.14 -4.90 2.35
CA THR A 212 -21.31 -4.28 3.00
C THR A 212 -22.44 -5.29 3.18
N THR A 213 -22.75 -6.04 2.11
CA THR A 213 -23.83 -7.02 2.13
C THR A 213 -23.41 -8.40 2.56
N HIS A 214 -22.10 -8.67 2.58
CA HIS A 214 -21.48 -9.97 2.84
C HIS A 214 -21.93 -11.08 1.88
N LYS A 215 -22.29 -10.71 0.65
CA LYS A 215 -22.71 -11.62 -0.41
C LYS A 215 -21.68 -11.65 -1.54
N GLY A 216 -21.74 -12.72 -2.35
CA GLY A 216 -20.79 -12.95 -3.43
C GLY A 216 -19.73 -13.97 -3.04
N LEU A 217 -18.97 -14.43 -4.03
CA LEU A 217 -18.06 -15.55 -3.89
C LEU A 217 -16.59 -15.13 -3.79
N LEU A 218 -16.03 -14.49 -4.82
CA LEU A 218 -14.61 -14.15 -4.85
C LEU A 218 -14.30 -12.82 -4.16
N ARG A 219 -13.28 -12.84 -3.29
CA ARG A 219 -12.83 -11.70 -2.49
C ARG A 219 -11.51 -11.14 -2.99
N HIS A 220 -10.49 -12.02 -3.17
CA HIS A 220 -9.14 -11.61 -3.54
C HIS A 220 -8.48 -12.63 -4.49
N ILE A 221 -7.51 -12.12 -5.25
CA ILE A 221 -6.52 -12.93 -5.95
C ILE A 221 -5.21 -12.76 -5.17
N TYR A 222 -4.65 -13.86 -4.69
CA TYR A 222 -3.35 -13.89 -4.05
C TYR A 222 -2.38 -14.62 -4.97
N VAL A 223 -1.25 -13.98 -5.28
CA VAL A 223 -0.20 -14.57 -6.12
C VAL A 223 1.11 -14.50 -5.38
N ARG A 224 1.86 -15.58 -5.41
CA ARG A 224 3.24 -15.62 -4.95
C ARG A 224 4.11 -16.19 -6.04
N ARG A 225 5.26 -15.54 -6.29
CA ARG A 225 6.26 -15.99 -7.25
C ARG A 225 7.59 -16.20 -6.53
N GLY A 226 8.23 -17.35 -6.74
CA GLY A 226 9.61 -17.59 -6.32
C GLY A 226 10.55 -16.66 -7.10
N ALA A 227 11.44 -15.97 -6.38
CA ALA A 227 12.36 -15.03 -7.01
C ALA A 227 13.43 -15.74 -7.85
N VAL A 228 13.92 -16.87 -7.37
CA VAL A 228 14.95 -17.71 -8.01
C VAL A 228 14.31 -18.78 -8.88
N SER A 229 13.38 -19.57 -8.32
CA SER A 229 12.76 -20.69 -9.01
C SER A 229 11.80 -20.28 -10.14
N GLY A 230 11.25 -19.07 -10.07
CA GLY A 230 10.20 -18.62 -10.99
C GLY A 230 8.85 -19.33 -10.81
N GLN A 231 8.72 -20.25 -9.84
CA GLN A 231 7.47 -20.94 -9.55
C GLN A 231 6.38 -19.98 -9.12
N ILE A 232 5.14 -20.22 -9.57
CA ILE A 232 3.99 -19.36 -9.32
C ILE A 232 2.89 -20.13 -8.59
N LEU A 233 2.53 -19.65 -7.41
CA LEU A 233 1.35 -20.05 -6.68
C LEU A 233 0.25 -19.01 -6.90
N VAL A 234 -0.91 -19.49 -7.32
CA VAL A 234 -2.15 -18.69 -7.39
C VAL A 234 -3.08 -19.19 -6.31
N CYS A 235 -3.55 -18.29 -5.43
CA CYS A 235 -4.57 -18.61 -4.46
C CYS A 235 -5.76 -17.67 -4.65
N LEU A 236 -6.91 -18.24 -4.96
CA LEU A 236 -8.17 -17.50 -4.97
C LEU A 236 -8.76 -17.51 -3.57
N VAL A 237 -9.23 -16.36 -3.11
CA VAL A 237 -9.87 -16.24 -1.80
C VAL A 237 -11.38 -16.12 -2.01
N GLY A 238 -12.12 -17.08 -1.50
CA GLY A 238 -13.56 -17.19 -1.70
C GLY A 238 -14.38 -17.24 -0.42
N ASN A 239 -15.58 -16.71 -0.47
CA ASN A 239 -16.64 -16.83 0.55
C ASN A 239 -17.41 -18.16 0.40
N GLY A 240 -16.72 -19.21 -0.03
CA GLY A 240 -17.29 -20.56 -0.24
C GLY A 240 -16.21 -21.51 -0.72
N ALA A 241 -16.51 -22.81 -0.64
CA ALA A 241 -15.56 -23.90 -0.90
C ALA A 241 -15.51 -24.36 -2.37
N THR A 242 -16.30 -23.78 -3.26
CA THR A 242 -16.39 -24.19 -4.66
C THR A 242 -16.33 -23.01 -5.62
N LEU A 243 -15.67 -23.21 -6.75
CA LEU A 243 -15.57 -22.23 -7.83
C LEU A 243 -16.24 -22.78 -9.09
N PRO A 244 -17.17 -22.05 -9.71
CA PRO A 244 -17.83 -22.49 -10.93
C PRO A 244 -16.83 -22.50 -12.10
N LYS A 245 -16.85 -23.56 -12.93
CA LYS A 245 -16.00 -23.67 -14.14
C LYS A 245 -14.50 -23.42 -13.91
N VAL A 246 -13.98 -23.81 -12.75
CA VAL A 246 -12.57 -23.60 -12.37
C VAL A 246 -11.60 -24.29 -13.34
N ASP A 247 -12.02 -25.38 -13.98
CA ASP A 247 -11.20 -26.08 -14.99
C ASP A 247 -10.87 -25.18 -16.20
N GLU A 248 -11.75 -24.26 -16.55
CA GLU A 248 -11.50 -23.30 -17.64
C GLU A 248 -10.44 -22.26 -17.26
N LEU A 249 -10.43 -21.83 -15.99
CA LEU A 249 -9.34 -21.02 -15.46
C LEU A 249 -8.02 -21.79 -15.43
N LEU A 250 -8.07 -23.03 -14.93
CA LEU A 250 -6.89 -23.89 -14.81
C LEU A 250 -6.24 -24.17 -16.17
N LYS A 251 -7.02 -24.42 -17.22
CA LYS A 251 -6.49 -24.56 -18.59
C LYS A 251 -5.67 -23.34 -19.02
N ARG A 252 -6.13 -22.15 -18.69
CA ARG A 252 -5.43 -20.91 -19.04
C ARG A 252 -4.19 -20.67 -18.15
N LEU A 253 -4.30 -20.89 -16.84
CA LEU A 253 -3.16 -20.77 -15.94
C LEU A 253 -2.00 -21.71 -16.31
N LYS A 254 -2.30 -22.91 -16.77
CA LYS A 254 -1.30 -23.91 -17.25
C LYS A 254 -0.48 -23.44 -18.45
N THR A 255 -0.92 -22.43 -19.19
CA THR A 255 -0.13 -21.84 -20.29
C THR A 255 0.93 -20.85 -19.80
N LEU A 256 0.85 -20.42 -18.53
CA LEU A 256 1.80 -19.47 -17.96
C LEU A 256 3.08 -20.20 -17.53
N PRO A 257 4.26 -19.79 -18.03
CA PRO A 257 5.54 -20.33 -17.57
C PRO A 257 5.71 -20.14 -16.06
N GLY A 258 6.16 -21.18 -15.36
CA GLY A 258 6.33 -21.16 -13.91
C GLY A 258 5.06 -21.42 -13.09
N PHE A 259 3.88 -21.51 -13.70
CA PHE A 259 2.66 -21.84 -12.96
C PHE A 259 2.76 -23.25 -12.34
N THR A 260 2.71 -23.29 -11.01
CA THR A 260 2.97 -24.52 -10.24
C THR A 260 1.73 -25.04 -9.54
N THR A 261 0.93 -24.17 -8.96
CA THR A 261 -0.21 -24.61 -8.14
C THR A 261 -1.35 -23.59 -8.09
N LEU A 262 -2.58 -24.10 -7.98
CA LEU A 262 -3.81 -23.34 -7.74
C LEU A 262 -4.44 -23.80 -6.43
N VAL A 263 -4.70 -22.87 -5.54
CA VAL A 263 -5.31 -23.09 -4.23
C VAL A 263 -6.55 -22.21 -4.08
N LEU A 264 -7.55 -22.70 -3.38
CA LEU A 264 -8.69 -21.92 -2.89
C LEU A 264 -8.58 -21.77 -1.39
N SER A 265 -8.47 -20.54 -0.90
CA SER A 265 -8.61 -20.20 0.51
C SER A 265 -10.06 -19.86 0.81
N VAL A 266 -10.70 -20.60 1.69
CA VAL A 266 -12.09 -20.38 2.08
C VAL A 266 -12.14 -19.41 3.24
N ASN A 267 -12.59 -18.18 2.96
CA ASN A 267 -12.74 -17.12 3.96
C ASN A 267 -14.17 -16.63 4.02
N THR A 268 -14.95 -17.18 4.92
CA THR A 268 -16.36 -16.79 5.18
C THR A 268 -16.49 -15.79 6.34
N LYS A 269 -15.35 -15.42 6.98
CA LYS A 269 -15.37 -14.49 8.11
C LYS A 269 -15.58 -13.05 7.64
N LYS A 270 -16.28 -12.30 8.46
CA LYS A 270 -16.41 -10.84 8.32
C LYS A 270 -15.18 -10.20 8.97
N GLY A 271 -14.48 -9.35 8.26
CA GLY A 271 -13.31 -8.64 8.78
C GLY A 271 -12.17 -8.55 7.77
N ASN A 272 -11.04 -8.00 8.21
CA ASN A 272 -9.91 -7.60 7.35
C ASN A 272 -8.93 -8.72 7.01
N ALA A 273 -9.10 -9.93 7.59
CA ALA A 273 -8.25 -11.06 7.24
C ALA A 273 -8.48 -11.46 5.78
N VAL A 274 -7.42 -11.45 4.97
CA VAL A 274 -7.51 -11.83 3.55
C VAL A 274 -7.69 -13.33 3.40
N LEU A 275 -6.80 -14.13 4.00
CA LEU A 275 -6.85 -15.58 3.92
C LEU A 275 -7.79 -16.17 4.99
N GLY A 276 -8.47 -17.24 4.65
CA GLY A 276 -9.26 -18.04 5.59
C GLY A 276 -8.44 -19.13 6.27
N ASP A 277 -9.12 -19.95 7.08
CA ASP A 277 -8.48 -21.03 7.84
C ASP A 277 -8.43 -22.36 7.06
N GLN A 278 -9.25 -22.50 6.02
CA GLN A 278 -9.32 -23.70 5.18
C GLN A 278 -8.68 -23.42 3.80
N PHE A 279 -7.83 -24.33 3.37
CA PHE A 279 -7.21 -24.30 2.04
C PHE A 279 -7.54 -25.59 1.29
N ILE A 280 -7.95 -25.44 0.03
CA ILE A 280 -8.28 -26.53 -0.88
C ILE A 280 -7.33 -26.45 -2.08
N THR A 281 -6.46 -27.43 -2.23
CA THR A 281 -5.59 -27.53 -3.42
C THR A 281 -6.42 -27.97 -4.62
N LEU A 282 -6.54 -27.10 -5.61
CA LEU A 282 -7.28 -27.37 -6.84
C LEU A 282 -6.38 -27.95 -7.93
N TYR A 283 -5.08 -27.65 -7.89
CA TYR A 283 -4.07 -28.18 -8.80
C TYR A 283 -2.67 -28.03 -8.20
N GLY A 284 -1.78 -28.98 -8.52
CA GLY A 284 -0.38 -28.99 -8.10
C GLY A 284 -0.18 -29.40 -6.64
N PRO A 285 1.00 -29.10 -6.06
CA PRO A 285 1.36 -29.54 -4.71
C PRO A 285 0.74 -28.70 -3.59
N GLY A 286 0.18 -27.51 -3.88
CA GLY A 286 -0.34 -26.57 -2.88
C GLY A 286 0.71 -25.61 -2.33
N TYR A 287 1.95 -25.68 -2.78
CA TYR A 287 3.07 -24.80 -2.37
C TYR A 287 4.01 -24.53 -3.54
N ILE A 288 4.95 -23.64 -3.35
CA ILE A 288 6.11 -23.38 -4.22
C ILE A 288 7.39 -23.45 -3.40
N GLU A 289 8.50 -23.78 -4.06
CA GLU A 289 9.83 -23.81 -3.50
C GLU A 289 10.67 -22.68 -4.10
N ASP A 290 11.49 -22.05 -3.29
CA ASP A 290 12.38 -20.96 -3.72
C ASP A 290 13.66 -21.03 -2.87
N THR A 291 14.79 -21.37 -3.47
CA THR A 291 16.09 -21.61 -2.81
C THR A 291 17.17 -20.71 -3.39
#